data_a3049650ff861a0806123f83a0001f8b
#
_entry.id   a3049650ff861a0806123f83a0001f8b
#
_cell.length_a   1.000
_cell.length_b   1.000
_cell.length_c   1.000
_cell.angle_alpha   90.00
_cell.angle_beta   90.00
_cell.angle_gamma   90.00
#
_symmetry.space_group_name_H-M   'P 1'
#
loop_
_entity.id
_entity.type
_entity.pdbx_description
1 polymer ?
#
loop_
_entity_poly.entity_id
_entity_poly.type
_entity_poly.pdbx_seq_one_letter_code
_entity_poly.pdbx_strand_id
1 'polypeptide(L)' 'MAYAEIGKNIRAARKQLNMSCEELAEKSGLSAKFIGNIERGEKAVSLDSFVAIANAL' A
#
# COMPACT_ATOMS: atom_id res chain seq x y z
N MET A 1 3.88 2.13 16.53
CA MET A 1 4.22 1.52 15.22
C MET A 1 4.49 2.62 14.21
N ALA A 2 5.60 2.53 13.50
CA ALA A 2 5.97 3.57 12.54
C ALA A 2 5.30 3.33 11.20
N TYR A 3 4.74 4.37 10.61
CA TYR A 3 4.11 4.27 9.29
C TYR A 3 5.10 3.83 8.22
N ALA A 4 6.38 4.17 8.39
CA ALA A 4 7.42 3.76 7.45
C ALA A 4 7.58 2.24 7.42
N GLU A 5 7.46 1.56 8.56
CA GLU A 5 7.53 0.09 8.60
C GLU A 5 6.35 -0.55 7.90
N ILE A 6 5.14 -0.01 8.12
CA ILE A 6 3.93 -0.49 7.45
C ILE A 6 4.10 -0.32 5.94
N GLY A 7 4.59 0.83 5.52
CA GLY A 7 4.82 1.11 4.09
C GLY A 7 5.83 0.16 3.47
N LYS A 8 6.92 -0.12 4.16
CA LYS A 8 7.93 -1.08 3.68
C LYS A 8 7.34 -2.48 3.53
N ASN A 9 6.53 -2.90 4.48
CA ASN A 9 5.90 -4.22 4.42
C ASN A 9 4.93 -4.33 3.26
N ILE A 10 4.14 -3.28 3.01
CA ILE A 10 3.22 -3.22 1.88
C ILE A 10 3.99 -3.32 0.58
N ARG A 11 5.06 -2.54 0.45
CA ARG A 11 5.89 -2.54 -0.76
C ARG A 11 6.52 -3.91 -1.00
N ALA A 12 7.04 -4.55 0.06
CA ALA A 12 7.64 -5.87 -0.05
C ALA A 12 6.63 -6.91 -0.54
N ALA A 13 5.43 -6.91 0.04
CA ALA A 13 4.38 -7.83 -0.34
C ALA A 13 3.96 -7.60 -1.80
N ARG A 14 3.81 -6.33 -2.19
CA ARG A 14 3.45 -5.97 -3.56
C ARG A 14 4.50 -6.50 -4.55
N LYS A 15 5.78 -6.29 -4.24
CA LYS A 15 6.86 -6.73 -5.12
C LYS A 15 6.98 -8.23 -5.20
N GLN A 16 6.71 -8.94 -4.12
CA GLN A 16 6.68 -10.41 -4.14
C GLN A 16 5.62 -10.96 -5.08
N LEU A 17 4.54 -10.22 -5.27
CA LEU A 17 3.47 -10.59 -6.18
C LEU A 17 3.66 -10.03 -7.60
N ASN A 18 4.81 -9.39 -7.84
CA ASN A 18 5.12 -8.75 -9.13
C ASN A 18 4.06 -7.74 -9.54
N MET A 19 3.53 -7.00 -8.56
CA MET A 19 2.51 -5.98 -8.78
C MET A 19 3.13 -4.59 -8.88
N SER A 20 2.62 -3.76 -9.79
CA SER A 20 2.93 -2.34 -9.81
C SER A 20 2.06 -1.59 -8.79
N CYS A 21 2.44 -0.35 -8.47
CA CYS A 21 1.59 0.51 -7.64
C CYS A 21 0.22 0.72 -8.29
N GLU A 22 0.20 0.86 -9.61
CA GLU A 22 -1.04 1.03 -10.38
C GLU A 22 -1.95 -0.19 -10.23
N GLU A 23 -1.38 -1.39 -10.29
CA GLU A 23 -2.15 -2.61 -10.13
C GLU A 23 -2.73 -2.73 -8.71
N LEU A 24 -1.90 -2.42 -7.70
CA LEU A 24 -2.39 -2.45 -6.32
C LEU A 24 -3.46 -1.40 -6.10
N ALA A 25 -3.28 -0.20 -6.67
CA ALA A 25 -4.27 0.86 -6.59
C ALA A 25 -5.61 0.43 -7.18
N GLU A 26 -5.58 -0.17 -8.37
CA GLU A 26 -6.79 -0.66 -9.01
C GLU A 26 -7.50 -1.71 -8.16
N LYS A 27 -6.76 -2.67 -7.64
CA LYS A 27 -7.35 -3.76 -6.84
C LYS A 27 -7.87 -3.29 -5.50
N SER A 28 -7.24 -2.26 -4.91
CA SER A 28 -7.65 -1.75 -3.61
C SER A 28 -8.67 -0.62 -3.68
N GLY A 29 -8.91 -0.07 -4.88
CA GLY A 29 -9.78 1.09 -5.05
C GLY A 29 -9.15 2.39 -4.58
N LEU A 30 -7.83 2.44 -4.47
CA LEU A 30 -7.08 3.62 -4.04
C LEU A 30 -6.29 4.18 -5.22
N SER A 31 -5.70 5.37 -5.06
CA SER A 31 -4.85 5.93 -6.11
C SER A 31 -3.42 5.41 -6.00
N ALA A 32 -2.73 5.33 -7.14
CA ALA A 32 -1.32 4.96 -7.14
C ALA A 32 -0.46 5.95 -6.36
N LYS A 33 -0.81 7.24 -6.42
CA LYS A 33 -0.12 8.26 -5.65
C LYS A 33 -0.25 8.02 -4.15
N PHE A 34 -1.45 7.66 -3.69
CA PHE A 34 -1.70 7.37 -2.29
C PHE A 34 -0.92 6.13 -1.84
N ILE A 35 -0.93 5.07 -2.65
CA ILE A 35 -0.14 3.87 -2.39
C ILE A 35 1.34 4.23 -2.25
N GLY A 36 1.89 5.00 -3.18
CA GLY A 36 3.28 5.44 -3.13
C GLY A 36 3.61 6.22 -1.87
N ASN A 37 2.71 7.13 -1.47
CA ASN A 37 2.90 7.91 -0.24
C ASN A 37 2.93 7.02 0.99
N ILE A 38 2.05 6.03 1.05
CA ILE A 38 2.03 5.06 2.15
C ILE A 38 3.33 4.25 2.18
N GLU A 39 3.77 3.77 1.03
CA GLU A 39 4.98 2.94 0.94
C GLU A 39 6.22 3.70 1.39
N ARG A 40 6.27 5.01 1.17
CA ARG A 40 7.38 5.86 1.61
C ARG A 40 7.25 6.38 3.04
N GLY A 41 6.14 6.05 3.71
CA GLY A 41 5.90 6.53 5.06
C GLY A 41 5.50 7.99 5.14
N GLU A 42 5.08 8.59 4.02
CA GLU A 42 4.72 10.01 3.95
C GLU A 42 3.28 10.28 4.34
N LYS A 43 2.45 9.25 4.37
CA LYS A 43 1.06 9.36 4.76
C LYS A 43 0.70 8.26 5.75
N ALA A 44 -0.13 8.60 6.71
CA ALA A 44 -0.72 7.61 7.60
C ALA A 44 -1.74 6.80 6.82
N VAL A 45 -1.74 5.47 7.04
CA VAL A 45 -2.75 4.62 6.45
C VAL A 45 -3.90 4.46 7.44
N SER A 46 -5.12 4.78 7.00
CA SER A 46 -6.32 4.55 7.82
C SER A 46 -6.62 3.05 7.88
N LEU A 47 -7.42 2.65 8.85
CA LEU A 47 -7.82 1.25 8.96
C LEU A 47 -8.52 0.78 7.69
N ASP A 48 -9.44 1.59 7.16
CA ASP A 48 -10.17 1.24 5.93
C ASP A 48 -9.21 1.04 4.76
N SER A 49 -8.25 1.93 4.59
CA SER A 49 -7.27 1.82 3.51
C SER A 49 -6.37 0.61 3.71
N PHE A 50 -5.95 0.34 4.95
CA PHE A 50 -5.13 -0.82 5.24
C PHE A 50 -5.85 -2.12 4.90
N VAL A 51 -7.11 -2.23 5.27
CA VAL A 51 -7.92 -3.42 4.96
C VAL A 51 -8.05 -3.58 3.45
N ALA A 52 -8.31 -2.50 2.73
CA ALA A 52 -8.41 -2.53 1.27
C ALA A 52 -7.11 -3.02 0.63
N ILE A 53 -5.97 -2.52 1.11
CA ILE A 53 -4.66 -2.95 0.61
C ILE A 53 -4.41 -4.42 0.95
N ALA A 54 -4.68 -4.82 2.19
CA ALA A 54 -4.47 -6.20 2.61
C ALA A 54 -5.30 -7.18 1.79
N ASN A 55 -6.53 -6.81 1.47
CA ASN A 55 -7.40 -7.66 0.65
C ASN A 55 -6.94 -7.73 -0.80
N ALA A 56 -6.23 -6.72 -1.28
CA ALA A 56 -5.71 -6.68 -2.64
C ALA A 56 -4.39 -7.45 -2.79
N LEU A 57 -3.72 -7.70 -1.69
CA LEU A 57 -2.50 -8.49 -1.65
C LEU A 57 -2.82 -9.94 -1.29
#